data_230437567428181ceff932e72f2823c2
#
_entry.id   230437567428181ceff932e72f2823c2
#
_cell.length_a   1.000
_cell.length_b   1.000
_cell.length_c   1.000
_cell.angle_alpha   90.00
_cell.angle_beta   90.00
_cell.angle_gamma   90.00
#
_symmetry.space_group_name_H-M   'P 1'
#
loop_
_entity.id
_entity.type
_entity.pdbx_description
1 polymer ?
#
loop_
_entity_poly.entity_id
_entity_poly.type
_entity_poly.pdbx_seq_one_letter_code
_entity_poly.pdbx_strand_id
1 'polypeptide(L)'
;MISLLLISSLLTVGQVAHEEAPQLREDNIKEIVAAMTPEEKCTLIIGGRAKSFNGIGHTNTGVPGAAGVINGIPRLGIPTVVLADGPAGLRISPTREGDSRTFYCTGYPIATMLSSTWNLDLVEEVGKNMGNEVLEYGVDIILAPGANIHRNPLCGRNFEYYSEDPLLSGRMAAAMVDGIESNG
;
A
#
# COMPACT_ATOMS: atom_id res chain seq x y z
N MET A 1 15.25 75.56 26.12
CA MET A 1 15.84 74.27 25.80
C MET A 1 14.90 73.18 26.34
N ILE A 2 14.06 72.59 25.54
CA ILE A 2 13.07 71.56 25.90
C ILE A 2 13.65 70.20 25.47
N SER A 3 13.95 69.36 26.46
CA SER A 3 14.51 68.01 26.22
C SER A 3 13.36 67.08 26.00
N LEU A 4 13.31 66.45 24.79
CA LEU A 4 12.29 65.47 24.40
C LEU A 4 12.81 64.09 24.80
N LEU A 5 12.22 63.47 25.80
CA LEU A 5 12.47 62.04 26.12
C LEU A 5 11.65 61.15 25.18
N LEU A 6 12.33 60.47 24.28
CA LEU A 6 11.76 59.39 23.49
C LEU A 6 11.74 58.10 24.33
N ILE A 7 10.55 57.66 24.72
CA ILE A 7 10.32 56.34 25.30
C ILE A 7 10.12 55.36 24.14
N SER A 8 11.14 54.55 23.84
CA SER A 8 11.01 53.44 22.90
C SER A 8 10.44 52.24 23.64
N SER A 9 9.17 51.96 23.44
CA SER A 9 8.55 50.70 23.87
C SER A 9 9.01 49.57 22.94
N LEU A 10 9.92 48.72 23.41
CA LEU A 10 10.21 47.43 22.78
C LEU A 10 8.98 46.52 22.91
N LEU A 11 8.26 46.35 21.82
CA LEU A 11 7.32 45.24 21.66
C LEU A 11 8.13 43.96 21.49
N THR A 12 8.28 43.18 22.55
CA THR A 12 8.71 41.80 22.46
C THR A 12 7.58 40.99 21.83
N VAL A 13 7.68 40.76 20.54
CA VAL A 13 6.85 39.74 19.87
C VAL A 13 7.32 38.40 20.43
N GLY A 14 6.50 37.82 21.32
CA GLY A 14 6.72 36.47 21.80
C GLY A 14 6.79 35.52 20.61
N GLN A 15 7.93 34.92 20.38
CA GLN A 15 8.05 33.76 19.49
C GLN A 15 7.16 32.65 20.08
N VAL A 16 6.02 32.43 19.48
CA VAL A 16 5.25 31.18 19.68
C VAL A 16 6.16 30.07 19.18
N ALA A 17 6.72 29.32 20.10
CA ALA A 17 7.41 28.08 19.74
C ALA A 17 6.40 27.20 18.97
N HIS A 18 6.62 27.03 17.69
CA HIS A 18 5.91 26.01 16.93
C HIS A 18 6.37 24.66 17.48
N GLU A 19 5.55 24.07 18.33
CA GLU A 19 5.74 22.70 18.76
C GLU A 19 5.70 21.85 17.49
N GLU A 20 6.83 21.20 17.14
CA GLU A 20 6.89 20.34 15.96
C GLU A 20 5.90 19.20 16.15
N ALA A 21 5.11 18.94 15.10
CA ALA A 21 4.15 17.85 15.14
C ALA A 21 4.87 16.51 15.38
N PRO A 22 4.29 15.61 16.19
CA PRO A 22 4.91 14.32 16.46
C PRO A 22 5.09 13.53 15.15
N GLN A 23 6.24 12.86 15.04
CA GLN A 23 6.55 12.01 13.88
C GLN A 23 6.25 10.54 14.21
N LEU A 24 5.69 9.79 13.25
CA LEU A 24 5.31 8.38 13.42
C LEU A 24 6.53 7.52 13.80
N ARG A 25 6.36 6.73 14.84
CA ARG A 25 7.28 5.69 15.31
C ARG A 25 6.47 4.48 15.78
N GLU A 26 7.11 3.33 15.93
CA GLU A 26 6.45 2.10 16.38
C GLU A 26 5.78 2.22 17.76
N ASP A 27 6.34 3.05 18.63
CA ASP A 27 5.93 3.19 20.05
C ASP A 27 4.90 4.30 20.30
N ASN A 28 4.58 5.16 19.30
CA ASN A 28 3.78 6.36 19.53
C ASN A 28 2.47 6.47 18.76
N ILE A 29 1.91 5.37 18.27
CA ILE A 29 0.69 5.35 17.45
C ILE A 29 -0.48 6.12 18.09
N LYS A 30 -0.67 5.98 19.42
CA LYS A 30 -1.75 6.68 20.13
C LYS A 30 -1.57 8.20 20.12
N GLU A 31 -0.35 8.67 20.24
CA GLU A 31 0.02 10.09 20.18
C GLU A 31 -0.26 10.65 18.78
N ILE A 32 0.17 9.91 17.74
CA ILE A 32 -0.09 10.26 16.33
C ILE A 32 -1.59 10.36 16.05
N VAL A 33 -2.38 9.36 16.46
CA VAL A 33 -3.84 9.37 16.27
C VAL A 33 -4.50 10.54 17.01
N ALA A 34 -4.00 10.90 18.19
CA ALA A 34 -4.49 12.08 18.94
C ALA A 34 -4.15 13.41 18.24
N ALA A 35 -2.99 13.47 17.58
CA ALA A 35 -2.54 14.65 16.84
C ALA A 35 -3.21 14.84 15.48
N MET A 36 -3.88 13.83 14.94
CA MET A 36 -4.63 13.90 13.67
C MET A 36 -5.89 14.73 13.81
N THR A 37 -6.15 15.58 12.81
CA THR A 37 -7.47 16.21 12.64
C THR A 37 -8.53 15.19 12.20
N PRO A 38 -9.83 15.48 12.37
CA PRO A 38 -10.90 14.62 11.83
C PRO A 38 -10.78 14.38 10.32
N GLU A 39 -10.40 15.41 9.56
CA GLU A 39 -10.23 15.34 8.11
C GLU A 39 -9.07 14.41 7.73
N GLU A 40 -7.96 14.46 8.44
CA GLU A 40 -6.82 13.57 8.22
C GLU A 40 -7.17 12.12 8.54
N LYS A 41 -7.92 11.87 9.62
CA LYS A 41 -8.44 10.53 9.93
C LYS A 41 -9.34 10.00 8.81
N CYS A 42 -10.24 10.82 8.30
CA CYS A 42 -11.10 10.46 7.18
C CYS A 42 -10.28 10.17 5.91
N THR A 43 -9.31 11.02 5.59
CA THR A 43 -8.45 10.86 4.41
C THR A 43 -7.66 9.55 4.45
N LEU A 44 -7.15 9.19 5.64
CA LEU A 44 -6.42 7.94 5.83
C LEU A 44 -7.30 6.70 5.60
N ILE A 45 -8.55 6.72 6.10
CA ILE A 45 -9.49 5.60 6.00
C ILE A 45 -10.07 5.45 4.59
N ILE A 46 -10.38 6.56 3.92
CA ILE A 46 -11.01 6.55 2.60
C ILE A 46 -10.00 6.15 1.50
N GLY A 47 -8.73 6.46 1.71
CA GLY A 47 -7.69 6.28 0.70
C GLY A 47 -7.74 7.31 -0.42
N GLY A 48 -6.78 7.21 -1.34
CA GLY A 48 -6.66 8.08 -2.50
C GLY A 48 -7.59 7.67 -3.64
N ARG A 49 -8.21 8.66 -4.28
CA ARG A 49 -8.95 8.41 -5.51
C ARG A 49 -7.99 8.16 -6.67
N ALA A 50 -8.25 7.08 -7.40
CA ALA A 50 -7.74 6.96 -8.76
C ALA A 50 -8.28 8.12 -9.60
N LYS A 51 -7.42 8.98 -10.11
CA LYS A 51 -7.80 9.98 -11.11
C LYS A 51 -7.79 9.29 -12.48
N SER A 52 -8.78 8.50 -12.81
CA SER A 52 -9.10 8.22 -14.20
C SER A 52 -10.46 7.59 -14.35
N PHE A 53 -11.19 8.10 -15.33
CA PHE A 53 -12.51 7.62 -15.74
C PHE A 53 -12.41 6.45 -16.73
N ASN A 54 -11.23 6.03 -17.14
CA ASN A 54 -11.03 5.08 -18.23
C ASN A 54 -10.48 3.72 -17.80
N GLY A 55 -10.77 3.27 -16.59
CA GLY A 55 -10.39 1.93 -16.17
C GLY A 55 -9.98 1.85 -14.70
N ILE A 56 -9.93 0.63 -14.23
CA ILE A 56 -9.47 0.29 -12.89
C ILE A 56 -7.99 0.69 -12.77
N GLY A 57 -7.65 1.49 -11.77
CA GLY A 57 -6.27 1.62 -11.33
C GLY A 57 -5.39 2.69 -11.98
N HIS A 58 -5.84 3.93 -12.06
CA HIS A 58 -4.93 5.06 -12.25
C HIS A 58 -4.79 5.84 -10.94
N THR A 59 -3.67 5.64 -10.26
CA THR A 59 -3.29 6.43 -9.09
C THR A 59 -2.21 7.43 -9.47
N ASN A 60 -2.26 8.61 -8.86
CA ASN A 60 -1.25 9.67 -9.06
C ASN A 60 0.00 9.45 -8.18
N THR A 61 0.42 8.20 -7.98
CA THR A 61 1.37 7.80 -6.93
C THR A 61 2.74 7.38 -7.43
N GLY A 62 3.08 7.63 -8.69
CA GLY A 62 4.33 7.11 -9.25
C GLY A 62 4.25 5.62 -9.67
N VAL A 63 3.17 4.90 -9.32
CA VAL A 63 2.89 3.53 -9.78
C VAL A 63 1.56 3.50 -10.55
N PRO A 64 1.55 3.88 -11.82
CA PRO A 64 0.35 3.85 -12.65
C PRO A 64 -0.21 2.44 -12.75
N GLY A 65 -1.55 2.31 -12.70
CA GLY A 65 -2.22 1.01 -12.75
C GLY A 65 -2.36 0.31 -11.41
N ALA A 66 -1.78 0.84 -10.33
CA ALA A 66 -2.04 0.35 -8.98
C ALA A 66 -3.53 0.48 -8.61
N ALA A 67 -4.00 -0.38 -7.72
CA ALA A 67 -5.42 -0.45 -7.33
C ALA A 67 -5.86 0.78 -6.52
N GLY A 68 -4.98 1.31 -5.68
CA GLY A 68 -5.27 2.47 -4.86
C GLY A 68 -4.08 2.89 -3.99
N VAL A 69 -4.34 3.88 -3.13
CA VAL A 69 -3.36 4.36 -2.15
C VAL A 69 -4.02 4.68 -0.82
N ILE A 70 -3.28 4.51 0.24
CA ILE A 70 -3.55 5.17 1.52
C ILE A 70 -2.78 6.48 1.49
N ASN A 71 -3.48 7.60 1.59
CA ASN A 71 -2.83 8.91 1.55
C ASN A 71 -1.98 9.12 2.80
N GLY A 72 -0.74 9.53 2.61
CA GLY A 72 0.14 9.91 3.71
C GLY A 72 -0.27 11.21 4.40
N ILE A 73 0.26 11.42 5.59
CA ILE A 73 0.15 12.67 6.34
C ILE A 73 1.56 13.14 6.67
N PRO A 74 2.22 13.87 5.76
CA PRO A 74 3.66 14.19 5.88
C PRO A 74 4.01 14.93 7.17
N ARG A 75 3.13 15.80 7.66
CA ARG A 75 3.39 16.54 8.92
C ARG A 75 3.50 15.63 10.16
N LEU A 76 2.96 14.39 10.08
CA LEU A 76 3.03 13.38 11.14
C LEU A 76 3.98 12.22 10.78
N GLY A 77 4.76 12.35 9.71
CA GLY A 77 5.66 11.30 9.26
C GLY A 77 4.97 10.04 8.71
N ILE A 78 3.68 10.13 8.36
CA ILE A 78 2.93 9.01 7.78
C ILE A 78 3.16 9.01 6.27
N PRO A 79 3.78 7.95 5.71
CA PRO A 79 4.00 7.84 4.27
C PRO A 79 2.71 7.54 3.51
N THR A 80 2.73 7.79 2.21
CA THR A 80 1.71 7.23 1.31
C THR A 80 2.02 5.75 1.09
N VAL A 81 0.98 4.90 1.12
CA VAL A 81 1.09 3.46 0.91
C VAL A 81 0.37 3.09 -0.39
N VAL A 82 1.06 2.42 -1.30
CA VAL A 82 0.54 2.00 -2.61
C VAL A 82 0.04 0.57 -2.56
N LEU A 83 -1.21 0.36 -2.99
CA LEU A 83 -1.82 -0.95 -3.06
C LEU A 83 -1.99 -1.35 -4.53
N ALA A 84 -1.51 -2.53 -4.91
CA ALA A 84 -1.73 -3.08 -6.24
C ALA A 84 -2.47 -4.41 -6.21
N ASP A 85 -3.24 -4.67 -7.25
CA ASP A 85 -3.93 -5.94 -7.45
C ASP A 85 -2.97 -7.02 -7.93
N GLY A 86 -3.26 -8.30 -7.64
CA GLY A 86 -2.41 -9.34 -8.16
C GLY A 86 -2.48 -10.75 -7.62
N PRO A 87 -3.65 -11.46 -7.62
CA PRO A 87 -3.69 -12.87 -7.20
C PRO A 87 -2.86 -13.82 -8.07
N ALA A 88 -2.62 -13.44 -9.33
CA ALA A 88 -1.81 -14.21 -10.28
C ALA A 88 -0.61 -13.41 -10.82
N GLY A 89 -0.08 -12.50 -10.03
CA GLY A 89 1.03 -11.60 -10.36
C GLY A 89 0.67 -10.13 -10.19
N LEU A 90 1.68 -9.31 -9.97
CA LEU A 90 1.53 -7.88 -9.77
C LEU A 90 0.86 -7.21 -10.99
N ARG A 91 -0.14 -6.38 -10.74
CA ARG A 91 -0.88 -5.68 -11.78
C ARG A 91 -0.67 -4.18 -11.70
N ILE A 92 0.17 -3.66 -12.60
CA ILE A 92 0.44 -2.23 -12.78
C ILE A 92 0.48 -1.90 -14.28
N SER A 93 0.50 -0.61 -14.62
CA SER A 93 0.74 -0.19 -16.01
C SER A 93 2.19 -0.42 -16.41
N PRO A 94 2.44 -0.86 -17.66
CA PRO A 94 3.80 -1.14 -18.13
C PRO A 94 4.64 0.13 -18.35
N THR A 95 4.03 1.31 -18.35
CA THR A 95 4.72 2.58 -18.62
C THR A 95 4.44 3.59 -17.53
N ARG A 96 5.41 4.49 -17.29
CA ARG A 96 5.31 5.62 -16.37
C ARG A 96 5.69 6.92 -17.09
N GLU A 97 5.01 8.00 -16.77
CA GLU A 97 5.33 9.31 -17.32
C GLU A 97 6.73 9.74 -16.86
N GLY A 98 7.56 10.17 -17.81
CA GLY A 98 8.94 10.59 -17.53
C GLY A 98 9.95 9.44 -17.33
N ASP A 99 9.53 8.17 -17.47
CA ASP A 99 10.41 7.00 -17.40
C ASP A 99 10.38 6.24 -18.73
N SER A 100 11.56 6.00 -19.32
CA SER A 100 11.68 5.28 -20.59
C SER A 100 11.65 3.75 -20.44
N ARG A 101 11.69 3.24 -19.21
CA ARG A 101 11.64 1.81 -18.93
C ARG A 101 10.23 1.24 -19.15
N THR A 102 10.19 -0.04 -19.48
CA THR A 102 8.95 -0.81 -19.47
C THR A 102 8.93 -1.71 -18.25
N PHE A 103 7.88 -1.62 -17.47
CA PHE A 103 7.69 -2.40 -16.24
C PHE A 103 6.92 -3.68 -16.59
N TYR A 104 7.63 -4.78 -16.74
CA TYR A 104 7.06 -6.09 -17.03
C TYR A 104 6.75 -6.81 -15.74
N CYS A 105 5.48 -7.17 -15.54
CA CYS A 105 5.06 -8.01 -14.44
C CYS A 105 4.86 -9.44 -14.92
N THR A 106 5.30 -10.40 -14.11
CA THR A 106 5.14 -11.83 -14.42
C THR A 106 3.70 -12.25 -14.22
N GLY A 107 3.12 -12.93 -15.22
CA GLY A 107 1.85 -13.64 -15.08
C GLY A 107 2.11 -15.05 -14.56
N TYR A 108 1.76 -15.31 -13.32
CA TYR A 108 1.90 -16.62 -12.69
C TYR A 108 0.69 -17.50 -12.98
N PRO A 109 0.84 -18.85 -12.81
CA PRO A 109 -0.31 -19.74 -12.86
C PRO A 109 -1.37 -19.36 -11.84
N ILE A 110 -2.64 -19.54 -12.20
CA ILE A 110 -3.76 -19.27 -11.28
C ILE A 110 -3.70 -20.19 -10.05
N ALA A 111 -4.29 -19.73 -8.93
CA ALA A 111 -4.21 -20.43 -7.66
C ALA A 111 -4.69 -21.90 -7.71
N THR A 112 -5.76 -22.18 -8.45
CA THR A 112 -6.24 -23.57 -8.68
C THR A 112 -5.17 -24.46 -9.34
N MET A 113 -4.40 -23.92 -10.28
CA MET A 113 -3.31 -24.68 -10.92
C MET A 113 -2.14 -24.87 -9.94
N LEU A 114 -1.76 -23.85 -9.19
CA LEU A 114 -0.72 -23.96 -8.17
C LEU A 114 -1.08 -25.01 -7.11
N SER A 115 -2.31 -25.00 -6.61
CA SER A 115 -2.76 -25.97 -5.61
C SER A 115 -2.82 -27.41 -6.14
N SER A 116 -3.04 -27.59 -7.44
CA SER A 116 -3.04 -28.91 -8.08
C SER A 116 -1.66 -29.59 -8.09
N THR A 117 -0.60 -28.83 -7.81
CA THR A 117 0.76 -29.38 -7.65
C THR A 117 0.97 -30.09 -6.31
N TRP A 118 0.17 -29.77 -5.28
CA TRP A 118 0.33 -30.24 -3.90
C TRP A 118 1.73 -29.91 -3.31
N ASN A 119 2.42 -28.92 -3.86
CA ASN A 119 3.79 -28.58 -3.53
C ASN A 119 3.84 -27.18 -2.91
N LEU A 120 3.97 -27.12 -1.57
CA LEU A 120 4.06 -25.86 -0.81
C LEU A 120 5.33 -25.08 -1.14
N ASP A 121 6.47 -25.76 -1.28
CA ASP A 121 7.75 -25.11 -1.57
C ASP A 121 7.71 -24.38 -2.92
N LEU A 122 7.04 -24.97 -3.93
CA LEU A 122 6.83 -24.33 -5.23
C LEU A 122 5.98 -23.08 -5.10
N VAL A 123 4.92 -23.11 -4.27
CA VAL A 123 4.01 -21.97 -4.08
C VAL A 123 4.72 -20.86 -3.33
N GLU A 124 5.53 -21.18 -2.32
CA GLU A 124 6.37 -20.22 -1.62
C GLU A 124 7.40 -19.56 -2.55
N GLU A 125 8.05 -20.32 -3.43
CA GLU A 125 8.99 -19.77 -4.42
C GLU A 125 8.28 -18.83 -5.42
N VAL A 126 7.07 -19.16 -5.85
CA VAL A 126 6.24 -18.25 -6.67
C VAL A 126 5.94 -16.97 -5.89
N GLY A 127 5.54 -17.08 -4.62
CA GLY A 127 5.30 -15.94 -3.74
C GLY A 127 6.52 -15.05 -3.61
N LYS A 128 7.69 -15.63 -3.39
CA LYS A 128 8.96 -14.92 -3.28
C LYS A 128 9.29 -14.10 -4.53
N ASN A 129 9.15 -14.69 -5.71
CA ASN A 129 9.40 -13.98 -6.95
C ASN A 129 8.37 -12.85 -7.17
N MET A 130 7.11 -13.08 -6.80
CA MET A 130 6.06 -12.06 -6.85
C MET A 130 6.35 -10.89 -5.90
N GLY A 131 6.73 -11.17 -4.66
CA GLY A 131 7.10 -10.17 -3.65
C GLY A 131 8.31 -9.33 -4.08
N ASN A 132 9.28 -9.94 -4.75
CA ASN A 132 10.41 -9.20 -5.32
C ASN A 132 9.98 -8.17 -6.37
N GLU A 133 9.05 -8.52 -7.27
CA GLU A 133 8.50 -7.55 -8.23
C GLU A 133 7.72 -6.43 -7.55
N VAL A 134 6.99 -6.74 -6.47
CA VAL A 134 6.25 -5.75 -5.66
C VAL A 134 7.20 -4.69 -5.12
N LEU A 135 8.30 -5.10 -4.49
CA LEU A 135 9.34 -4.21 -3.97
C LEU A 135 10.02 -3.41 -5.08
N GLU A 136 10.46 -4.09 -6.15
CA GLU A 136 11.19 -3.47 -7.25
C GLU A 136 10.38 -2.36 -7.93
N TYR A 137 9.06 -2.55 -8.00
CA TYR A 137 8.19 -1.61 -8.70
C TYR A 137 7.55 -0.56 -7.80
N GLY A 138 7.90 -0.56 -6.50
CA GLY A 138 7.49 0.47 -5.55
C GLY A 138 6.03 0.36 -5.11
N VAL A 139 5.54 -0.85 -4.99
CA VAL A 139 4.25 -1.18 -4.39
C VAL A 139 4.49 -1.65 -2.96
N ASP A 140 3.69 -1.18 -2.02
CA ASP A 140 3.84 -1.51 -0.59
C ASP A 140 2.95 -2.70 -0.18
N ILE A 141 1.79 -2.84 -0.80
CA ILE A 141 0.82 -3.89 -0.49
C ILE A 141 0.30 -4.52 -1.79
N ILE A 142 0.47 -5.82 -1.94
CA ILE A 142 -0.20 -6.59 -2.98
C ILE A 142 -1.51 -7.18 -2.46
N LEU A 143 -2.59 -7.07 -3.23
CA LEU A 143 -3.88 -7.65 -2.92
C LEU A 143 -3.93 -9.11 -3.39
N ALA A 144 -3.21 -9.96 -2.70
CA ALA A 144 -3.01 -11.39 -2.94
C ALA A 144 -2.69 -12.10 -1.61
N PRO A 145 -2.82 -13.45 -1.58
CA PRO A 145 -3.52 -14.32 -2.54
C PRO A 145 -5.05 -14.26 -2.42
N GLY A 146 -5.75 -14.75 -3.43
CA GLY A 146 -7.18 -15.03 -3.33
C GLY A 146 -7.41 -16.32 -2.52
N ALA A 147 -7.77 -16.20 -1.24
CA ALA A 147 -7.82 -17.32 -0.29
C ALA A 147 -9.24 -17.86 -0.01
N ASN A 148 -10.22 -17.56 -0.84
CA ASN A 148 -11.57 -18.05 -0.66
C ASN A 148 -11.70 -19.53 -1.06
N ILE A 149 -12.79 -20.19 -0.67
CA ILE A 149 -13.05 -21.59 -0.94
C ILE A 149 -14.00 -21.73 -2.15
N HIS A 150 -13.79 -22.74 -2.99
CA HIS A 150 -14.69 -23.11 -4.09
C HIS A 150 -16.00 -23.71 -3.53
N ARG A 151 -16.94 -22.88 -3.13
CA ARG A 151 -18.24 -23.34 -2.57
C ARG A 151 -19.29 -23.58 -3.66
N ASN A 152 -19.28 -22.74 -4.67
CA ASN A 152 -20.27 -22.74 -5.73
C ASN A 152 -19.55 -22.74 -7.08
N PRO A 153 -19.79 -23.75 -7.95
CA PRO A 153 -19.15 -23.82 -9.26
C PRO A 153 -19.48 -22.64 -10.18
N LEU A 154 -20.58 -21.92 -9.90
CA LEU A 154 -20.97 -20.74 -10.67
C LEU A 154 -20.30 -19.45 -10.17
N CYS A 155 -19.44 -19.49 -9.15
CA CYS A 155 -18.70 -18.33 -8.71
C CYS A 155 -17.66 -17.91 -9.76
N GLY A 156 -17.80 -16.70 -10.30
CA GLY A 156 -16.92 -16.16 -11.34
C GLY A 156 -15.46 -15.94 -10.92
N ARG A 157 -15.14 -16.08 -9.62
CA ARG A 157 -13.79 -15.91 -9.08
C ARG A 157 -13.12 -17.21 -8.64
N ASN A 158 -13.72 -18.37 -8.91
CA ASN A 158 -13.12 -19.66 -8.53
C ASN A 158 -11.72 -19.87 -9.13
N PHE A 159 -11.45 -19.32 -10.30
CA PHE A 159 -10.13 -19.44 -10.95
C PHE A 159 -8.98 -18.89 -10.09
N GLU A 160 -9.22 -17.90 -9.27
CA GLU A 160 -8.19 -17.26 -8.42
C GLU A 160 -8.12 -17.84 -7.00
N TYR A 161 -8.95 -18.84 -6.66
CA TYR A 161 -8.94 -19.53 -5.39
C TYR A 161 -8.27 -20.89 -5.49
N TYR A 162 -7.71 -21.39 -4.39
CA TYR A 162 -6.88 -22.59 -4.40
C TYR A 162 -7.68 -23.87 -4.54
N SER A 163 -8.73 -24.08 -3.72
CA SER A 163 -9.44 -25.35 -3.65
C SER A 163 -10.81 -25.23 -2.98
N GLU A 164 -11.62 -26.29 -3.05
CA GLU A 164 -12.80 -26.51 -2.22
C GLU A 164 -12.43 -27.00 -0.80
N ASP A 165 -11.25 -27.63 -0.66
CA ASP A 165 -10.74 -28.09 0.63
C ASP A 165 -10.13 -26.93 1.42
N PRO A 166 -10.65 -26.63 2.63
CA PRO A 166 -10.15 -25.51 3.43
C PRO A 166 -8.73 -25.73 3.96
N LEU A 167 -8.31 -26.99 4.19
CA LEU A 167 -6.96 -27.29 4.65
C LEU A 167 -5.93 -27.04 3.52
N LEU A 168 -6.21 -27.55 2.33
CA LEU A 168 -5.36 -27.31 1.15
C LEU A 168 -5.28 -25.82 0.84
N SER A 169 -6.44 -25.14 0.78
CA SER A 169 -6.51 -23.69 0.52
C SER A 169 -5.72 -22.90 1.55
N GLY A 170 -5.88 -23.21 2.83
CA GLY A 170 -5.18 -22.50 3.91
C GLY A 170 -3.66 -22.69 3.84
N ARG A 171 -3.17 -23.92 3.59
CA ARG A 171 -1.74 -24.19 3.48
C ARG A 171 -1.10 -23.55 2.25
N MET A 172 -1.78 -23.62 1.10
CA MET A 172 -1.28 -22.98 -0.12
C MET A 172 -1.26 -21.45 0.00
N ALA A 173 -2.31 -20.87 0.59
CA ALA A 173 -2.36 -19.43 0.84
C ALA A 173 -1.27 -18.99 1.82
N ALA A 174 -1.02 -19.73 2.88
CA ALA A 174 0.06 -19.44 3.83
C ALA A 174 1.43 -19.47 3.15
N ALA A 175 1.74 -20.51 2.37
CA ALA A 175 2.99 -20.59 1.63
C ALA A 175 3.18 -19.44 0.65
N MET A 176 2.12 -19.00 -0.03
CA MET A 176 2.16 -17.82 -0.90
C MET A 176 2.46 -16.54 -0.11
N VAL A 177 1.81 -16.34 1.04
CA VAL A 177 2.06 -15.17 1.91
C VAL A 177 3.47 -15.18 2.43
N ASP A 178 3.94 -16.31 2.98
CA ASP A 178 5.30 -16.47 3.49
C ASP A 178 6.34 -16.13 2.41
N GLY A 179 6.10 -16.58 1.18
CA GLY A 179 6.95 -16.25 0.03
C GLY A 179 6.94 -14.75 -0.28
N ILE A 180 5.77 -14.14 -0.40
CA ILE A 180 5.65 -12.69 -0.73
C ILE A 180 6.35 -11.83 0.33
N GLU A 181 6.10 -12.11 1.61
CA GLU A 181 6.64 -11.34 2.73
C GLU A 181 8.12 -11.62 3.01
N SER A 182 8.69 -12.69 2.44
CA SER A 182 10.11 -13.04 2.65
C SER A 182 11.10 -12.02 2.08
N ASN A 183 10.63 -11.07 1.29
CA ASN A 183 11.46 -10.03 0.68
C ASN A 183 11.53 -8.73 1.52
N GLY A 184 10.76 -8.60 2.60
CA GLY A 184 10.75 -7.44 3.51
C GLY A 184 9.41 -6.77 3.67
#